data_2868ac09df36200169963534f888c8b5
#
_entry.id   2868ac09df36200169963534f888c8b5
#
_cell.length_a   1.000
_cell.length_b   1.000
_cell.length_c   1.000
_cell.angle_alpha   90.00
_cell.angle_beta   90.00
_cell.angle_gamma   90.00
#
_symmetry.space_group_name_H-M   'P 1'
#
loop_
_entity.id
_entity.type
_entity.pdbx_description
1 polymer ?
#
loop_
_entity_poly.entity_id
_entity_poly.type
_entity_poly.pdbx_seq_one_letter_code
_entity_poly.pdbx_strand_id
1 'polypeptide(L)'
;VVVLRAGRSAESHLALSDPDAPLPDAVFDAAMKRAGTVRVMTYAQLFSAARILATGKLPRGDRLAIVTNGHGPGTMAADCAADRGVPLARLTPETQSALTAVLPPNVDSTNPVNIRRDAQPELLARAVSTVLADREVDAVLTLHVQRPATGATDAARAVAAVARTSTKPVLAAWL
;
A
#
# COMPACT_ATOMS: atom_id res chain seq x y z
N VAL A 1 14.71 4.07 9.73
CA VAL A 1 14.25 4.46 11.09
C VAL A 1 12.83 4.97 10.99
N VAL A 2 11.95 4.60 11.95
CA VAL A 2 10.58 5.12 12.09
C VAL A 2 10.52 5.93 13.39
N VAL A 3 9.93 7.11 13.32
CA VAL A 3 9.89 8.04 14.45
C VAL A 3 8.44 8.46 14.75
N LEU A 4 8.06 8.32 16.00
CA LEU A 4 6.81 8.86 16.56
C LEU A 4 7.18 9.93 17.59
N ARG A 5 6.66 11.15 17.43
CA ARG A 5 6.84 12.25 18.38
C ARG A 5 5.53 12.57 19.07
N ALA A 6 5.57 12.65 20.39
CA ALA A 6 4.52 13.24 21.22
C ALA A 6 4.73 14.76 21.37
N GLY A 7 3.76 15.49 21.92
CA GLY A 7 3.89 16.92 22.22
C GLY A 7 3.94 17.80 20.97
N ARG A 8 3.07 17.56 19.98
CA ARG A 8 3.06 18.30 18.71
C ARG A 8 2.29 19.62 18.77
N SER A 9 1.32 19.74 19.67
CA SER A 9 0.52 20.96 19.86
C SER A 9 1.11 21.84 20.96
N ALA A 10 0.89 23.16 20.87
CA ALA A 10 1.30 24.10 21.90
C ALA A 10 0.67 23.78 23.28
N GLU A 11 -0.55 23.28 23.28
CA GLU A 11 -1.26 22.85 24.50
C GLU A 11 -0.60 21.66 25.19
N SER A 12 0.00 20.73 24.41
CA SER A 12 0.75 19.60 24.98
C SER A 12 2.06 20.04 25.64
N HIS A 13 2.59 21.21 25.31
CA HIS A 13 3.81 21.74 25.87
C HIS A 13 3.58 22.40 27.22
N LEU A 14 2.38 22.91 27.49
CA LEU A 14 2.02 23.51 28.77
C LEU A 14 2.07 22.52 29.95
N ALA A 15 1.94 21.23 29.66
CA ALA A 15 2.03 20.18 30.67
C ALA A 15 3.48 19.77 31.00
N LEU A 16 4.45 20.17 30.20
CA LEU A 16 5.87 19.89 30.36
C LEU A 16 6.57 21.22 30.61
N SER A 17 6.67 21.60 31.86
CA SER A 17 7.43 22.79 32.33
C SER A 17 8.94 22.60 32.12
N ASP A 18 9.34 22.33 30.87
CA ASP A 18 10.73 22.11 30.50
C ASP A 18 11.30 23.40 29.89
N PRO A 19 12.35 24.00 30.50
CA PRO A 19 13.03 25.16 29.93
C PRO A 19 13.68 24.90 28.58
N ASP A 20 13.92 23.65 28.21
CA ASP A 20 14.35 23.20 26.88
C ASP A 20 13.14 22.94 25.98
N ALA A 21 12.30 23.96 25.75
CA ALA A 21 11.10 23.85 24.93
C ALA A 21 11.38 23.09 23.65
N PRO A 22 10.63 22.00 23.38
CA PRO A 22 10.90 21.18 22.22
C PRO A 22 10.76 22.02 20.93
N LEU A 23 11.65 21.77 19.98
CA LEU A 23 11.64 22.39 18.66
C LEU A 23 10.22 22.40 18.07
N PRO A 24 9.81 23.50 17.42
CA PRO A 24 8.53 23.55 16.70
C PRO A 24 8.34 22.30 15.82
N ASP A 25 7.11 21.79 15.75
CA ASP A 25 6.84 20.54 15.05
C ASP A 25 7.27 20.57 13.57
N ALA A 26 7.15 21.73 12.92
CA ALA A 26 7.62 21.93 11.55
C ALA A 26 9.14 21.77 11.40
N VAL A 27 9.92 22.25 12.38
CA VAL A 27 11.39 22.10 12.37
C VAL A 27 11.77 20.65 12.58
N PHE A 28 11.10 19.96 13.50
CA PHE A 28 11.30 18.53 13.70
C PHE A 28 10.97 17.73 12.44
N ASP A 29 9.84 18.04 11.78
CA ASP A 29 9.42 17.37 10.54
C ASP A 29 10.45 17.55 9.41
N ALA A 30 10.95 18.78 9.24
CA ALA A 30 11.99 19.08 8.26
C ALA A 30 13.30 18.32 8.55
N ALA A 31 13.70 18.23 9.81
CA ALA A 31 14.89 17.48 10.21
C ALA A 31 14.73 15.97 9.94
N MET A 32 13.57 15.39 10.26
CA MET A 32 13.27 13.98 10.02
C MET A 32 13.26 13.65 8.52
N LYS A 33 12.65 14.51 7.69
CA LYS A 33 12.68 14.37 6.23
C LYS A 33 14.10 14.39 5.69
N ARG A 34 14.94 15.33 6.12
CA ARG A 34 16.35 15.41 5.70
C ARG A 34 17.16 14.19 6.14
N ALA A 35 16.86 13.61 7.29
CA ALA A 35 17.49 12.41 7.80
C ALA A 35 16.99 11.12 7.11
N GLY A 36 16.06 11.20 6.17
CA GLY A 36 15.48 10.04 5.49
C GLY A 36 14.71 9.11 6.42
N THR A 37 14.13 9.65 7.50
CA THR A 37 13.34 8.86 8.45
C THR A 37 11.85 8.90 8.10
N VAL A 38 11.15 7.82 8.43
CA VAL A 38 9.69 7.74 8.29
C VAL A 38 9.05 8.29 9.56
N ARG A 39 8.40 9.45 9.45
CA ARG A 39 7.63 10.03 10.53
C ARG A 39 6.21 9.48 10.54
N VAL A 40 5.73 9.04 11.70
CA VAL A 40 4.37 8.55 11.92
C VAL A 40 3.69 9.34 13.03
N MET A 41 2.35 9.35 13.00
CA MET A 41 1.54 10.21 13.90
C MET A 41 0.83 9.42 14.99
N THR A 42 0.72 8.11 14.85
CA THR A 42 0.02 7.23 15.80
C THR A 42 0.82 5.95 16.07
N TYR A 43 0.56 5.29 17.18
CA TYR A 43 1.13 3.98 17.48
C TYR A 43 0.75 2.93 16.43
N ALA A 44 -0.49 2.96 15.92
CA ALA A 44 -0.92 2.04 14.87
C ALA A 44 -0.06 2.20 13.61
N GLN A 45 0.23 3.44 13.20
CA GLN A 45 1.14 3.72 12.09
C GLN A 45 2.58 3.28 12.39
N LEU A 46 3.05 3.44 13.63
CA LEU A 46 4.39 3.01 14.05
C LEU A 46 4.55 1.50 13.85
N PHE A 47 3.62 0.71 14.37
CA PHE A 47 3.67 -0.75 14.24
C PHE A 47 3.49 -1.21 12.79
N SER A 48 2.60 -0.56 12.03
CA SER A 48 2.39 -0.87 10.61
C SER A 48 3.65 -0.59 9.80
N ALA A 49 4.27 0.57 9.98
CA ALA A 49 5.52 0.93 9.31
C ALA A 49 6.67 -0.01 9.68
N ALA A 50 6.82 -0.33 10.97
CA ALA A 50 7.83 -1.27 11.44
C ALA A 50 7.66 -2.66 10.81
N ARG A 51 6.42 -3.17 10.75
CA ARG A 51 6.13 -4.46 10.09
C ARG A 51 6.49 -4.46 8.61
N ILE A 52 6.12 -3.40 7.87
CA ILE A 52 6.43 -3.29 6.44
C ILE A 52 7.95 -3.24 6.23
N LEU A 53 8.64 -2.39 6.97
CA LEU A 53 10.10 -2.23 6.84
C LEU A 53 10.87 -3.49 7.27
N ALA A 54 10.34 -4.27 8.21
CA ALA A 54 10.95 -5.53 8.64
C ALA A 54 10.91 -6.62 7.56
N THR A 55 10.07 -6.50 6.53
CA THR A 55 10.06 -7.46 5.40
C THR A 55 11.32 -7.40 4.54
N GLY A 56 12.08 -6.31 4.63
CA GLY A 56 13.28 -6.06 3.84
C GLY A 56 13.01 -5.75 2.36
N LYS A 57 11.76 -5.81 1.91
CA LYS A 57 11.37 -5.50 0.52
C LYS A 57 10.89 -4.06 0.46
N LEU A 58 11.75 -3.16 0.03
CA LEU A 58 11.41 -1.75 -0.17
C LEU A 58 11.16 -1.48 -1.66
N PRO A 59 10.20 -0.59 -1.99
CA PRO A 59 9.99 -0.17 -3.37
C PRO A 59 11.22 0.60 -3.86
N ARG A 60 11.53 0.49 -5.16
CA ARG A 60 12.62 1.23 -5.79
C ARG A 60 12.22 2.62 -6.27
N GLY A 61 10.92 2.88 -6.32
CA GLY A 61 10.28 4.14 -6.67
C GLY A 61 8.98 4.28 -5.89
N ASP A 62 8.09 5.15 -6.34
CA ASP A 62 6.87 5.54 -5.65
C ASP A 62 5.58 5.11 -6.38
N ARG A 63 5.69 4.45 -7.54
CA ARG A 63 4.55 4.09 -8.40
C ARG A 63 3.82 2.88 -7.84
N LEU A 64 2.61 3.14 -7.33
CA LEU A 64 1.76 2.13 -6.70
C LEU A 64 0.76 1.55 -7.71
N ALA A 65 0.65 0.23 -7.76
CA ALA A 65 -0.47 -0.44 -8.38
C ALA A 65 -1.41 -1.04 -7.34
N ILE A 66 -2.71 -0.98 -7.61
CA ILE A 66 -3.76 -1.50 -6.73
C ILE A 66 -4.49 -2.62 -7.46
N VAL A 67 -4.59 -3.79 -6.82
CA VAL A 67 -5.37 -4.94 -7.31
C VAL A 67 -6.42 -5.30 -6.26
N THR A 68 -7.68 -5.36 -6.66
CA THR A 68 -8.79 -5.58 -5.70
C THR A 68 -9.94 -6.34 -6.33
N ASN A 69 -10.72 -7.06 -5.50
CA ASN A 69 -12.01 -7.62 -5.89
C ASN A 69 -13.20 -6.73 -5.50
N GLY A 70 -12.94 -5.53 -4.97
CA GLY A 70 -13.97 -4.57 -4.55
C GLY A 70 -13.77 -3.18 -5.14
N HIS A 71 -14.74 -2.66 -5.88
CA HIS A 71 -14.65 -1.33 -6.51
C HIS A 71 -14.45 -0.22 -5.47
N GLY A 72 -15.29 -0.15 -4.45
CA GLY A 72 -15.22 0.88 -3.40
C GLY A 72 -13.86 0.95 -2.69
N PRO A 73 -13.36 -0.16 -2.12
CA PRO A 73 -12.03 -0.19 -1.52
C PRO A 73 -10.90 0.20 -2.47
N GLY A 74 -10.99 -0.19 -3.75
CA GLY A 74 -10.00 0.22 -4.76
C GLY A 74 -9.98 1.73 -4.97
N THR A 75 -11.15 2.35 -5.11
CA THR A 75 -11.30 3.81 -5.25
C THR A 75 -10.79 4.53 -3.99
N MET A 76 -11.19 4.09 -2.81
CA MET A 76 -10.74 4.67 -1.54
C MET A 76 -9.21 4.59 -1.39
N ALA A 77 -8.61 3.49 -1.81
CA ALA A 77 -7.15 3.35 -1.78
C ALA A 77 -6.46 4.29 -2.76
N ALA A 78 -7.05 4.52 -3.93
CA ALA A 78 -6.55 5.49 -4.91
C ALA A 78 -6.64 6.93 -4.37
N ASP A 79 -7.76 7.30 -3.74
CA ASP A 79 -7.92 8.60 -3.08
C ASP A 79 -6.89 8.78 -1.95
N CYS A 80 -6.73 7.76 -1.11
CA CYS A 80 -5.71 7.75 -0.06
C CYS A 80 -4.27 7.90 -0.59
N ALA A 81 -3.97 7.31 -1.74
CA ALA A 81 -2.66 7.46 -2.39
C ALA A 81 -2.47 8.90 -2.88
N ALA A 82 -3.49 9.46 -3.54
CA ALA A 82 -3.48 10.85 -4.01
C ALA A 82 -3.28 11.85 -2.87
N ASP A 83 -4.02 11.72 -1.78
CA ASP A 83 -3.90 12.57 -0.57
C ASP A 83 -2.48 12.55 0.05
N ARG A 84 -1.73 11.48 -0.19
CA ARG A 84 -0.36 11.30 0.32
C ARG A 84 0.72 11.56 -0.72
N GLY A 85 0.32 11.99 -1.93
CA GLY A 85 1.24 12.23 -3.03
C GLY A 85 1.92 10.95 -3.55
N VAL A 86 1.29 9.79 -3.38
CA VAL A 86 1.77 8.51 -3.94
C VAL A 86 1.14 8.31 -5.32
N PRO A 87 1.92 8.39 -6.41
CA PRO A 87 1.37 8.25 -7.75
C PRO A 87 0.93 6.81 -8.03
N LEU A 88 -0.22 6.68 -8.70
CA LEU A 88 -0.61 5.40 -9.24
C LEU A 88 0.20 5.07 -10.50
N ALA A 89 0.71 3.86 -10.57
CA ALA A 89 1.43 3.34 -11.72
C ALA A 89 0.53 3.35 -12.97
N ARG A 90 1.06 3.81 -14.09
CA ARG A 90 0.45 3.61 -15.41
C ARG A 90 0.92 2.28 -15.96
N LEU A 91 0.02 1.31 -15.98
CA LEU A 91 0.36 -0.02 -16.49
C LEU A 91 0.70 0.04 -17.98
N THR A 92 1.73 -0.69 -18.37
CA THR A 92 2.15 -0.77 -19.77
C THR A 92 1.08 -1.45 -20.64
N PRO A 93 1.02 -1.19 -21.96
CA PRO A 93 0.10 -1.86 -22.86
C PRO A 93 0.22 -3.38 -22.84
N GLU A 94 1.43 -3.90 -22.66
CA GLU A 94 1.71 -5.33 -22.53
C GLU A 94 1.05 -5.92 -21.28
N THR A 95 1.18 -5.23 -20.15
CA THR A 95 0.53 -5.64 -18.90
C THR A 95 -0.99 -5.57 -18.99
N GLN A 96 -1.52 -4.51 -19.60
CA GLN A 96 -2.97 -4.36 -19.82
C GLN A 96 -3.51 -5.49 -20.72
N SER A 97 -2.80 -5.82 -21.79
CA SER A 97 -3.16 -6.95 -22.67
C SER A 97 -3.12 -8.28 -21.93
N ALA A 98 -2.08 -8.51 -21.12
CA ALA A 98 -1.98 -9.72 -20.30
C ALA A 98 -3.08 -9.81 -19.24
N LEU A 99 -3.47 -8.69 -18.63
CA LEU A 99 -4.61 -8.62 -17.70
C LEU A 99 -5.92 -8.92 -18.43
N THR A 100 -6.16 -8.30 -19.59
CA THR A 100 -7.36 -8.54 -20.40
C THR A 100 -7.53 -9.99 -20.78
N ALA A 101 -6.43 -10.70 -21.03
CA ALA A 101 -6.46 -12.13 -21.37
C ALA A 101 -6.85 -13.04 -20.18
N VAL A 102 -6.73 -12.57 -18.95
CA VAL A 102 -7.00 -13.37 -17.73
C VAL A 102 -8.21 -12.87 -16.96
N LEU A 103 -8.59 -11.61 -17.14
CA LEU A 103 -9.75 -11.01 -16.47
C LEU A 103 -11.05 -11.40 -17.19
N PRO A 104 -12.18 -11.42 -16.45
CA PRO A 104 -13.49 -11.61 -17.09
C PRO A 104 -13.77 -10.53 -18.14
N PRO A 105 -14.61 -10.81 -19.14
CA PRO A 105 -15.02 -9.81 -20.13
C PRO A 105 -15.58 -8.53 -19.48
N ASN A 106 -15.31 -7.39 -20.10
CA ASN A 106 -15.75 -6.06 -19.64
C ASN A 106 -15.16 -5.63 -18.28
N VAL A 107 -14.02 -6.20 -17.88
CA VAL A 107 -13.23 -5.69 -16.75
C VAL A 107 -12.13 -4.80 -17.29
N ASP A 108 -12.03 -3.58 -16.71
CA ASP A 108 -10.98 -2.64 -17.05
C ASP A 108 -9.62 -3.16 -16.55
N SER A 109 -8.62 -3.15 -17.42
CA SER A 109 -7.25 -3.53 -17.11
C SER A 109 -6.36 -2.36 -16.65
N THR A 110 -6.97 -1.20 -16.38
CA THR A 110 -6.25 -0.03 -15.85
C THR A 110 -6.10 -0.11 -14.33
N ASN A 111 -5.21 0.71 -13.77
CA ASN A 111 -4.98 0.79 -12.33
C ASN A 111 -5.93 1.84 -11.69
N PRO A 112 -6.72 1.49 -10.68
CA PRO A 112 -6.82 0.24 -9.93
C PRO A 112 -7.45 -0.93 -10.70
N VAL A 113 -6.77 -2.08 -10.70
CA VAL A 113 -7.26 -3.30 -11.35
C VAL A 113 -8.34 -3.95 -10.47
N ASN A 114 -9.59 -3.89 -10.90
CA ASN A 114 -10.71 -4.50 -10.19
C ASN A 114 -11.09 -5.84 -10.84
N ILE A 115 -10.69 -6.95 -10.21
CA ILE A 115 -10.91 -8.31 -10.73
C ILE A 115 -12.33 -8.85 -10.54
N ARG A 116 -13.26 -8.03 -10.04
CA ARG A 116 -14.66 -8.36 -9.67
C ARG A 116 -14.76 -9.14 -8.36
N ARG A 117 -15.95 -9.01 -7.74
CA ARG A 117 -16.19 -9.50 -6.37
C ARG A 117 -16.28 -11.02 -6.23
N ASP A 118 -16.55 -11.72 -7.32
CA ASP A 118 -16.71 -13.18 -7.42
C ASP A 118 -15.42 -13.90 -7.88
N ALA A 119 -14.33 -13.14 -8.00
CA ALA A 119 -13.05 -13.67 -8.43
C ALA A 119 -12.50 -14.71 -7.45
N GLN A 120 -12.08 -15.83 -8.02
CA GLN A 120 -11.43 -16.91 -7.26
C GLN A 120 -10.02 -16.51 -6.82
N PRO A 121 -9.47 -17.12 -5.76
CA PRO A 121 -8.12 -16.83 -5.24
C PRO A 121 -7.01 -16.85 -6.30
N GLU A 122 -7.10 -17.76 -7.24
CA GLU A 122 -6.13 -17.93 -8.32
C GLU A 122 -6.12 -16.73 -9.28
N LEU A 123 -7.30 -16.15 -9.55
CA LEU A 123 -7.41 -14.97 -10.40
C LEU A 123 -6.77 -13.75 -9.71
N LEU A 124 -6.99 -13.59 -8.40
CA LEU A 124 -6.33 -12.54 -7.62
C LEU A 124 -4.81 -12.68 -7.68
N ALA A 125 -4.30 -13.86 -7.44
CA ALA A 125 -2.86 -14.13 -7.47
C ALA A 125 -2.26 -13.89 -8.87
N ARG A 126 -2.95 -14.31 -9.94
CA ARG A 126 -2.53 -14.07 -11.32
C ARG A 126 -2.51 -12.59 -11.66
N ALA A 127 -3.55 -11.83 -11.30
CA ALA A 127 -3.58 -10.39 -11.53
C ALA A 127 -2.44 -9.68 -10.76
N VAL A 128 -2.22 -10.01 -9.49
CA VAL A 128 -1.10 -9.48 -8.69
C VAL A 128 0.24 -9.82 -9.34
N SER A 129 0.45 -11.06 -9.79
CA SER A 129 1.68 -11.49 -10.45
C SER A 129 1.92 -10.74 -11.77
N THR A 130 0.88 -10.56 -12.58
CA THR A 130 0.95 -9.83 -13.85
C THR A 130 1.34 -8.38 -13.62
N VAL A 131 0.72 -7.71 -12.65
CA VAL A 131 1.02 -6.33 -12.31
C VAL A 131 2.43 -6.17 -11.71
N LEU A 132 2.89 -7.12 -10.90
CA LEU A 132 4.26 -7.11 -10.36
C LEU A 132 5.34 -7.22 -11.44
N ALA A 133 5.04 -7.88 -12.55
CA ALA A 133 5.98 -8.00 -13.67
C ALA A 133 6.13 -6.69 -14.47
N ASP A 134 5.21 -5.74 -14.32
CA ASP A 134 5.25 -4.47 -15.03
C ASP A 134 6.42 -3.58 -14.54
N ARG A 135 7.23 -3.09 -15.47
CA ARG A 135 8.39 -2.21 -15.17
C ARG A 135 8.00 -0.85 -14.59
N GLU A 136 6.76 -0.40 -14.86
CA GLU A 136 6.23 0.88 -14.38
C GLU A 136 5.62 0.78 -12.97
N VAL A 137 5.67 -0.41 -12.35
CA VAL A 137 5.15 -0.66 -11.00
C VAL A 137 6.31 -0.85 -10.02
N ASP A 138 6.30 -0.13 -8.91
CA ASP A 138 7.32 -0.24 -7.86
C ASP A 138 6.80 -1.00 -6.63
N ALA A 139 5.49 -0.96 -6.37
CA ALA A 139 4.82 -1.70 -5.30
C ALA A 139 3.39 -2.07 -5.70
N VAL A 140 2.88 -3.15 -5.13
CA VAL A 140 1.48 -3.55 -5.31
C VAL A 140 0.76 -3.54 -3.96
N LEU A 141 -0.41 -2.88 -3.92
CA LEU A 141 -1.38 -3.00 -2.84
C LEU A 141 -2.51 -3.92 -3.31
N THR A 142 -2.71 -5.04 -2.64
CA THR A 142 -3.87 -5.89 -2.88
C THR A 142 -4.90 -5.74 -1.77
N LEU A 143 -6.16 -5.53 -2.15
CA LEU A 143 -7.29 -5.37 -1.24
C LEU A 143 -8.29 -6.49 -1.53
N HIS A 144 -8.56 -7.32 -0.52
CA HIS A 144 -9.52 -8.41 -0.64
C HIS A 144 -10.73 -8.15 0.24
N VAL A 145 -11.90 -8.00 -0.40
CA VAL A 145 -13.19 -7.95 0.29
C VAL A 145 -13.68 -9.37 0.50
N GLN A 146 -13.81 -9.77 1.75
CA GLN A 146 -14.25 -11.12 2.10
C GLN A 146 -15.68 -11.38 1.63
N ARG A 147 -15.89 -12.61 1.12
CA ARG A 147 -17.20 -13.15 0.81
C ARG A 147 -17.25 -14.63 1.15
N PRO A 148 -18.42 -15.16 1.55
CA PRO A 148 -18.55 -16.57 1.90
C PRO A 148 -18.08 -17.53 0.80
N ALA A 149 -18.25 -17.13 -0.47
CA ALA A 149 -17.95 -17.96 -1.64
C ALA A 149 -16.49 -17.88 -2.14
N THR A 150 -15.65 -16.96 -1.63
CA THR A 150 -14.33 -16.68 -2.23
C THR A 150 -13.13 -17.00 -1.34
N GLY A 151 -13.27 -17.88 -0.36
CA GLY A 151 -12.15 -18.43 0.41
C GLY A 151 -11.06 -17.44 0.81
N ALA A 152 -11.31 -16.52 1.76
CA ALA A 152 -10.35 -15.47 2.15
C ALA A 152 -8.96 -16.01 2.52
N THR A 153 -8.90 -17.16 3.17
CA THR A 153 -7.65 -17.84 3.54
C THR A 153 -6.89 -18.31 2.30
N ASP A 154 -7.59 -18.84 1.29
CA ASP A 154 -6.96 -19.33 0.07
C ASP A 154 -6.48 -18.17 -0.79
N ALA A 155 -7.23 -17.07 -0.84
CA ALA A 155 -6.78 -15.81 -1.45
C ALA A 155 -5.50 -15.29 -0.78
N ALA A 156 -5.44 -15.30 0.55
CA ALA A 156 -4.26 -14.89 1.30
C ALA A 156 -3.04 -15.79 1.01
N ARG A 157 -3.24 -17.11 0.97
CA ARG A 157 -2.17 -18.07 0.63
C ARG A 157 -1.66 -17.87 -0.79
N ALA A 158 -2.56 -17.69 -1.75
CA ALA A 158 -2.22 -17.47 -3.15
C ALA A 158 -1.42 -16.18 -3.36
N VAL A 159 -1.86 -15.06 -2.76
CA VAL A 159 -1.12 -13.78 -2.79
C VAL A 159 0.23 -13.90 -2.07
N ALA A 160 0.29 -14.58 -0.91
CA ALA A 160 1.54 -14.78 -0.17
C ALA A 160 2.55 -15.62 -0.97
N ALA A 161 2.09 -16.58 -1.76
CA ALA A 161 2.97 -17.35 -2.65
C ALA A 161 3.63 -16.45 -3.70
N VAL A 162 2.87 -15.59 -4.36
CA VAL A 162 3.37 -14.60 -5.32
C VAL A 162 4.31 -13.60 -4.63
N ALA A 163 3.93 -13.08 -3.48
CA ALA A 163 4.72 -12.10 -2.74
C ALA A 163 6.10 -12.63 -2.33
N ARG A 164 6.22 -13.93 -1.99
CA ARG A 164 7.51 -14.54 -1.62
C ARG A 164 8.53 -14.51 -2.76
N THR A 165 8.09 -14.74 -3.99
CA THR A 165 8.97 -14.80 -5.17
C THR A 165 9.23 -13.42 -5.80
N SER A 166 8.42 -12.41 -5.47
CA SER A 166 8.58 -11.05 -6.00
C SER A 166 9.74 -10.33 -5.34
N THR A 167 10.47 -9.54 -6.10
CA THR A 167 11.46 -8.57 -5.60
C THR A 167 10.83 -7.24 -5.19
N LYS A 168 9.61 -6.95 -5.67
CA LYS A 168 8.83 -5.76 -5.32
C LYS A 168 7.95 -6.05 -4.11
N PRO A 169 7.70 -5.06 -3.24
CA PRO A 169 6.83 -5.25 -2.09
C PRO A 169 5.37 -5.46 -2.51
N VAL A 170 4.72 -6.39 -1.83
CA VAL A 170 3.28 -6.61 -1.90
C VAL A 170 2.69 -6.29 -0.54
N LEU A 171 1.84 -5.29 -0.50
CA LEU A 171 1.05 -4.92 0.67
C LEU A 171 -0.33 -5.53 0.52
N ALA A 172 -0.88 -6.08 1.59
CA ALA A 172 -2.17 -6.76 1.53
C ALA A 172 -3.08 -6.34 2.69
N ALA A 173 -4.35 -6.09 2.38
CA ALA A 173 -5.39 -5.84 3.37
C ALA A 173 -6.63 -6.69 3.06
N TRP A 174 -7.19 -7.30 4.10
CA TRP A 174 -8.42 -8.07 4.06
C TRP A 174 -9.51 -7.29 4.79
N LEU A 175 -10.63 -7.01 4.11
CA LEU A 175 -11.73 -6.15 4.55
C LEU A 175 -13.02 -6.96 4.74
#